data_4e4dbb5e3a558c07c9a4deab2224a9b9
#
_entry.id   4e4dbb5e3a558c07c9a4deab2224a9b9
#
_cell.length_a   1.000
_cell.length_b   1.000
_cell.length_c   1.000
_cell.angle_alpha   90.00
_cell.angle_beta   90.00
_cell.angle_gamma   90.00
#
_symmetry.space_group_name_H-M   'P 1'
#
loop_
_entity.id
_entity.type
_entity.pdbx_description
1 polymer ?
#
loop_
_entity_poly.entity_id
_entity_poly.type
_entity_poly.pdbx_seq_one_letter_code
_entity_poly.pdbx_strand_id
1 'polypeptide(L)'
;MIQEKEKGLRAHNERVRKMLSYLFVLLFQHPRKEGVCIKRFAYLFFVIVASLPAQAQMLFSENLTMAIDSTKSLQGSLQPVLDFKTEKENVFTLKNTANLNLLIGRNRVVNLINKVEFSAYGKTVTVSGGYVHAEFRYLLQHAFEVYPYVESQWAGSRGMNFKLSTGLQSRYRLVHSDHCLMFATAGVFYEFEKWEYPDPPAGVGAHAYSRSIKSHLSLSFKHSIGEHWELITTAIHQAKPDSYLKSARFGGAVDLAYHITPTIGVRGTYRIIYDTAPIVPIRKDYNTVEAGLDISF
;
A
#
# COMPACT_ATOMS: atom_id res chain seq x y z
N MET A 1 -9.17 -31.72 21.30
CA MET A 1 -8.22 -30.76 20.68
C MET A 1 -8.77 -30.02 19.48
N ILE A 2 -9.45 -30.68 18.49
CA ILE A 2 -10.04 -30.00 17.31
C ILE A 2 -11.28 -29.17 17.71
N GLN A 3 -12.15 -29.65 18.56
CA GLN A 3 -13.36 -28.94 19.03
C GLN A 3 -13.06 -27.70 19.88
N GLU A 4 -11.98 -27.68 20.64
CA GLU A 4 -11.56 -26.46 21.37
C GLU A 4 -11.02 -25.37 20.48
N LYS A 5 -10.29 -25.74 19.40
CA LYS A 5 -9.83 -24.78 18.39
C LYS A 5 -11.00 -24.15 17.63
N GLU A 6 -12.05 -24.93 17.32
CA GLU A 6 -13.25 -24.38 16.65
C GLU A 6 -14.05 -23.44 17.56
N LYS A 7 -14.18 -23.76 18.86
CA LYS A 7 -14.82 -22.86 19.84
C LYS A 7 -14.05 -21.55 20.00
N GLY A 8 -12.71 -21.62 20.06
CA GLY A 8 -11.87 -20.43 20.12
C GLY A 8 -12.00 -19.54 18.87
N LEU A 9 -12.07 -20.16 17.68
CA LEU A 9 -12.22 -19.43 16.41
C LEU A 9 -13.60 -18.76 16.28
N ARG A 10 -14.68 -19.42 16.72
CA ARG A 10 -16.05 -18.85 16.75
C ARG A 10 -16.14 -17.67 17.72
N ALA A 11 -15.57 -17.80 18.93
CA ALA A 11 -15.55 -16.71 19.92
C ALA A 11 -14.73 -15.50 19.43
N HIS A 12 -13.63 -15.73 18.71
CA HIS A 12 -12.83 -14.68 18.09
C HIS A 12 -13.61 -13.95 17.00
N ASN A 13 -14.26 -14.70 16.08
CA ASN A 13 -15.06 -14.13 15.00
C ASN A 13 -16.29 -13.33 15.51
N GLU A 14 -16.92 -13.76 16.61
CA GLU A 14 -18.00 -13.00 17.24
C GLU A 14 -17.52 -11.68 17.85
N ARG A 15 -16.34 -11.66 18.49
CA ARG A 15 -15.73 -10.43 19.01
C ARG A 15 -15.39 -9.44 17.89
N VAL A 16 -14.79 -9.93 16.82
CA VAL A 16 -14.46 -9.12 15.63
C VAL A 16 -15.72 -8.55 14.99
N ARG A 17 -16.79 -9.34 14.85
CA ARG A 17 -18.07 -8.90 14.29
C ARG A 17 -18.77 -7.83 15.15
N LYS A 18 -18.76 -7.99 16.48
CA LYS A 18 -19.28 -6.98 17.42
C LYS A 18 -18.43 -5.70 17.35
N MET A 19 -17.12 -5.81 17.31
CA MET A 19 -16.21 -4.68 17.20
C MET A 19 -16.42 -3.90 15.90
N LEU A 20 -16.60 -4.58 14.74
CA LEU A 20 -16.89 -3.94 13.46
C LEU A 20 -18.26 -3.25 13.45
N SER A 21 -19.29 -3.80 14.10
CA SER A 21 -20.60 -3.17 14.20
C SER A 21 -20.58 -1.91 15.07
N TYR A 22 -19.86 -1.93 16.19
CA TYR A 22 -19.65 -0.73 17.03
C TYR A 22 -18.85 0.35 16.28
N LEU A 23 -17.87 -0.08 15.49
CA LEU A 23 -17.05 0.80 14.66
C LEU A 23 -17.88 1.50 13.58
N PHE A 24 -18.76 0.75 12.91
CA PHE A 24 -19.67 1.28 11.89
C PHE A 24 -20.61 2.34 12.49
N VAL A 25 -21.19 2.08 13.66
CA VAL A 25 -22.05 3.05 14.37
C VAL A 25 -21.29 4.30 14.79
N LEU A 26 -20.02 4.17 15.26
CA LEU A 26 -19.19 5.31 15.65
C LEU A 26 -18.77 6.21 14.48
N LEU A 27 -18.57 5.61 13.29
CA LEU A 27 -18.18 6.36 12.08
C LEU A 27 -19.32 7.19 11.49
N PHE A 28 -20.58 6.74 11.62
CA PHE A 28 -21.72 7.36 10.96
C PHE A 28 -22.55 8.31 11.85
N GLN A 29 -22.29 8.38 13.16
CA GLN A 29 -22.97 9.33 14.06
C GLN A 29 -22.24 10.66 14.16
N HIS A 30 -22.67 11.66 13.41
CA HIS A 30 -22.39 13.10 13.43
C HIS A 30 -20.97 13.59 13.07
N PRO A 31 -20.80 14.24 11.90
CA PRO A 31 -19.54 14.89 11.50
C PRO A 31 -19.64 16.43 11.63
N ARG A 32 -19.37 16.99 12.78
CA ARG A 32 -19.35 18.48 12.87
C ARG A 32 -18.38 19.10 13.87
N LYS A 33 -17.21 18.53 14.15
CA LYS A 33 -16.12 19.24 14.87
C LYS A 33 -14.77 18.63 14.46
N GLU A 34 -13.85 19.45 14.00
CA GLU A 34 -12.53 19.06 13.47
C GLU A 34 -11.69 18.17 14.41
N GLY A 35 -11.72 18.40 15.71
CA GLY A 35 -11.01 17.58 16.71
C GLY A 35 -11.53 16.15 16.89
N VAL A 36 -12.72 15.84 16.36
CA VAL A 36 -13.35 14.51 16.46
C VAL A 36 -12.81 13.56 15.37
N CYS A 37 -12.40 14.11 14.22
CA CYS A 37 -11.82 13.31 13.12
C CYS A 37 -10.52 12.64 13.56
N ILE A 38 -9.60 13.39 14.16
CA ILE A 38 -8.28 12.88 14.60
C ILE A 38 -8.41 11.80 15.69
N LYS A 39 -9.22 12.07 16.71
CA LYS A 39 -9.38 11.13 17.84
C LYS A 39 -10.01 9.79 17.38
N ARG A 40 -11.05 9.85 16.55
CA ARG A 40 -11.72 8.66 16.03
C ARG A 40 -10.82 7.86 15.09
N PHE A 41 -10.03 8.55 14.24
CA PHE A 41 -9.09 7.90 13.35
C PHE A 41 -7.89 7.30 14.10
N ALA A 42 -7.34 8.00 15.08
CA ALA A 42 -6.25 7.47 15.92
C ALA A 42 -6.70 6.20 16.66
N TYR A 43 -7.94 6.15 17.17
CA TYR A 43 -8.48 4.94 17.79
C TYR A 43 -8.65 3.78 16.79
N LEU A 44 -9.19 4.06 15.61
CA LEU A 44 -9.35 3.08 14.54
C LEU A 44 -8.01 2.52 14.08
N PHE A 45 -7.03 3.40 13.87
CA PHE A 45 -5.68 3.06 13.48
C PHE A 45 -4.98 2.22 14.55
N PHE A 46 -5.08 2.61 15.83
CA PHE A 46 -4.47 1.88 16.94
C PHE A 46 -5.05 0.46 17.11
N VAL A 47 -6.36 0.30 16.92
CA VAL A 47 -7.03 -1.00 16.97
C VAL A 47 -6.63 -1.89 15.78
N ILE A 48 -6.48 -1.32 14.58
CA ILE A 48 -6.02 -2.06 13.39
C ILE A 48 -4.55 -2.47 13.53
N VAL A 49 -3.68 -1.56 13.97
CA VAL A 49 -2.25 -1.83 14.11
C VAL A 49 -1.95 -2.79 15.27
N ALA A 50 -2.70 -2.74 16.37
CA ALA A 50 -2.49 -3.60 17.53
C ALA A 50 -2.90 -5.07 17.30
N SER A 51 -3.59 -5.39 16.21
CA SER A 51 -4.12 -6.74 15.93
C SER A 51 -3.38 -7.53 14.84
N LEU A 52 -2.29 -7.00 14.26
CA LEU A 52 -1.64 -7.60 13.09
C LEU A 52 -0.24 -8.16 13.39
N PRO A 53 0.01 -9.45 13.18
CA PRO A 53 1.31 -9.96 12.77
C PRO A 53 1.40 -9.89 11.23
N ALA A 54 2.52 -9.47 10.69
CA ALA A 54 2.67 -8.91 9.35
C ALA A 54 3.48 -9.75 8.37
N GLN A 55 3.10 -9.79 7.08
CA GLN A 55 3.98 -9.97 5.89
C GLN A 55 3.23 -10.13 4.57
N ALA A 56 3.63 -9.42 3.53
CA ALA A 56 3.61 -9.73 2.10
C ALA A 56 3.77 -8.48 1.21
N GLN A 57 4.06 -8.68 -0.07
CA GLN A 57 4.35 -7.59 -0.99
C GLN A 57 3.08 -6.96 -1.55
N MET A 58 2.91 -5.68 -1.29
CA MET A 58 1.76 -4.88 -1.70
C MET A 58 2.25 -3.49 -2.11
N LEU A 59 1.68 -2.93 -3.16
CA LEU A 59 1.90 -1.54 -3.52
C LEU A 59 0.88 -0.66 -2.78
N PHE A 60 1.38 0.43 -2.22
CA PHE A 60 0.56 1.49 -1.61
C PHE A 60 0.45 2.68 -2.57
N SER A 61 -0.09 2.42 -3.78
CA SER A 61 -0.30 3.47 -4.81
C SER A 61 -1.23 4.56 -4.32
N GLU A 62 -2.19 4.22 -3.45
CA GLU A 62 -3.12 5.18 -2.86
C GLU A 62 -2.42 6.34 -2.16
N ASN A 63 -1.29 6.08 -1.48
CA ASN A 63 -0.55 7.12 -0.77
C ASN A 63 0.03 8.17 -1.72
N LEU A 64 0.37 7.79 -2.95
CA LEU A 64 0.94 8.67 -3.96
C LEU A 64 -0.12 9.40 -4.78
N THR A 65 -1.35 8.91 -4.80
CA THR A 65 -2.45 9.41 -5.64
C THR A 65 -3.61 9.98 -4.84
N MET A 66 -3.43 10.18 -3.53
CA MET A 66 -4.49 10.62 -2.63
C MET A 66 -5.06 11.99 -2.98
N ALA A 67 -4.20 12.93 -3.34
CA ALA A 67 -4.62 14.27 -3.72
C ALA A 67 -3.99 14.64 -5.07
N ILE A 68 -4.86 14.93 -6.05
CA ILE A 68 -4.49 15.40 -7.38
C ILE A 68 -5.06 16.78 -7.53
N ASP A 69 -4.20 17.76 -7.83
CA ASP A 69 -4.60 19.14 -8.10
C ASP A 69 -5.22 19.25 -9.50
N SER A 70 -6.50 19.59 -9.56
CA SER A 70 -7.22 19.72 -10.83
C SER A 70 -6.91 21.00 -11.61
N THR A 71 -6.14 21.90 -11.03
CA THR A 71 -5.72 23.14 -11.72
C THR A 71 -4.48 22.93 -12.58
N LYS A 72 -3.70 21.88 -12.31
CA LYS A 72 -2.48 21.52 -13.03
C LYS A 72 -2.74 20.40 -14.02
N SER A 73 -2.40 20.61 -15.30
CA SER A 73 -2.52 19.56 -16.34
C SER A 73 -1.48 18.45 -16.17
N LEU A 74 -0.31 18.79 -15.65
CA LEU A 74 0.78 17.87 -15.36
C LEU A 74 1.28 18.13 -13.95
N GLN A 75 1.43 17.09 -13.16
CA GLN A 75 2.00 17.16 -11.84
C GLN A 75 2.71 15.85 -11.50
N GLY A 76 3.71 15.92 -10.66
CA GLY A 76 4.47 14.74 -10.29
C GLY A 76 5.27 14.91 -9.03
N SER A 77 5.86 13.80 -8.58
CA SER A 77 6.79 13.79 -7.47
C SER A 77 7.92 12.80 -7.72
N LEU A 78 9.09 13.12 -7.16
CA LEU A 78 10.26 12.27 -7.11
C LEU A 78 10.67 12.08 -5.64
N GLN A 79 10.90 10.84 -5.25
CA GLN A 79 11.25 10.47 -3.88
C GLN A 79 12.54 9.64 -3.88
N PRO A 80 13.71 10.28 -4.02
CA PRO A 80 14.99 9.59 -3.95
C PRO A 80 15.31 9.23 -2.49
N VAL A 81 15.77 8.01 -2.28
CA VAL A 81 16.26 7.47 -1.01
C VAL A 81 17.64 6.87 -1.23
N LEU A 82 18.60 7.26 -0.41
CA LEU A 82 19.95 6.76 -0.43
C LEU A 82 20.20 5.97 0.86
N ASP A 83 20.68 4.74 0.72
CA ASP A 83 21.08 3.89 1.84
C ASP A 83 22.52 3.41 1.62
N PHE A 84 23.37 3.62 2.62
CA PHE A 84 24.76 3.18 2.60
C PHE A 84 25.04 2.38 3.86
N LYS A 85 25.57 1.17 3.68
CA LYS A 85 25.95 0.26 4.76
C LYS A 85 27.38 -0.18 4.58
N THR A 86 28.15 -0.21 5.66
CA THR A 86 29.46 -0.79 5.72
C THR A 86 29.36 -2.16 6.38
N GLU A 87 29.56 -3.22 5.58
CA GLU A 87 29.57 -4.59 6.04
C GLU A 87 30.94 -5.22 5.67
N LYS A 88 30.98 -6.52 5.33
CA LYS A 88 32.18 -7.16 4.79
C LYS A 88 32.66 -6.48 3.51
N GLU A 89 31.73 -6.00 2.71
CA GLU A 89 31.94 -5.07 1.61
C GLU A 89 30.93 -3.91 1.73
N ASN A 90 31.24 -2.78 1.10
CA ASN A 90 30.34 -1.63 1.12
C ASN A 90 29.09 -1.95 0.30
N VAL A 91 27.92 -1.73 0.88
CA VAL A 91 26.61 -1.85 0.24
C VAL A 91 26.05 -0.45 0.05
N PHE A 92 25.80 -0.10 -1.19
CA PHE A 92 25.15 1.13 -1.57
C PHE A 92 23.82 0.81 -2.23
N THR A 93 22.72 1.39 -1.75
CA THR A 93 21.41 1.21 -2.33
C THR A 93 20.81 2.57 -2.67
N LEU A 94 20.43 2.75 -3.92
CA LEU A 94 19.67 3.90 -4.42
C LEU A 94 18.27 3.42 -4.77
N LYS A 95 17.27 4.03 -4.14
CA LYS A 95 15.86 3.85 -4.47
C LYS A 95 15.30 5.16 -4.98
N ASN A 96 14.46 5.10 -5.99
CA ASN A 96 13.70 6.26 -6.44
C ASN A 96 12.26 5.84 -6.71
N THR A 97 11.31 6.59 -6.14
CA THR A 97 9.89 6.48 -6.49
C THR A 97 9.52 7.73 -7.27
N ALA A 98 9.01 7.54 -8.48
CA ALA A 98 8.50 8.61 -9.33
C ALA A 98 6.99 8.44 -9.51
N ASN A 99 6.25 9.51 -9.39
CA ASN A 99 4.82 9.58 -9.65
C ASN A 99 4.56 10.70 -10.66
N LEU A 100 3.78 10.41 -11.70
CA LEU A 100 3.39 11.35 -12.74
C LEU A 100 1.89 11.26 -12.95
N ASN A 101 1.21 12.41 -12.87
CA ASN A 101 -0.21 12.56 -13.11
C ASN A 101 -0.44 13.48 -14.30
N LEU A 102 -1.10 12.97 -15.33
CA LEU A 102 -1.52 13.74 -16.52
C LEU A 102 -3.04 13.89 -16.50
N LEU A 103 -3.50 15.12 -16.26
CA LEU A 103 -4.92 15.45 -16.26
C LEU A 103 -5.45 15.56 -17.70
N ILE A 104 -6.51 14.83 -18.02
CA ILE A 104 -7.18 14.82 -19.33
C ILE A 104 -8.59 15.40 -19.17
N GLY A 105 -8.74 16.65 -19.56
CA GLY A 105 -9.97 17.41 -19.30
C GLY A 105 -10.12 17.74 -17.82
N ARG A 106 -11.37 17.76 -17.30
CA ARG A 106 -11.66 18.20 -15.93
C ARG A 106 -11.75 17.08 -14.89
N ASN A 107 -11.98 15.83 -15.32
CA ASN A 107 -12.35 14.74 -14.41
C ASN A 107 -11.69 13.40 -14.75
N ARG A 108 -10.63 13.40 -15.56
CA ARG A 108 -9.87 12.19 -15.91
C ARG A 108 -8.40 12.42 -15.68
N VAL A 109 -7.71 11.41 -15.18
CA VAL A 109 -6.26 11.46 -15.01
C VAL A 109 -5.63 10.12 -15.38
N VAL A 110 -4.52 10.19 -16.10
CA VAL A 110 -3.57 9.08 -16.24
C VAL A 110 -2.54 9.24 -15.14
N ASN A 111 -2.38 8.24 -14.31
CA ASN A 111 -1.36 8.18 -13.29
C ASN A 111 -0.34 7.10 -13.65
N LEU A 112 0.93 7.43 -13.55
CA LEU A 112 2.05 6.51 -13.74
C LEU A 112 2.96 6.59 -12.53
N ILE A 113 3.14 5.47 -11.84
CA ILE A 113 4.05 5.34 -10.71
C ILE A 113 5.14 4.34 -11.07
N ASN A 114 6.38 4.72 -10.82
CA ASN A 114 7.54 3.86 -10.99
C ASN A 114 8.39 3.87 -9.73
N LYS A 115 8.83 2.70 -9.28
CA LYS A 115 9.89 2.57 -8.27
C LYS A 115 10.98 1.66 -8.83
N VAL A 116 12.23 2.08 -8.68
CA VAL A 116 13.40 1.28 -9.02
C VAL A 116 14.36 1.29 -7.84
N GLU A 117 14.90 0.12 -7.52
CA GLU A 117 15.88 -0.09 -6.47
C GLU A 117 17.15 -0.70 -7.06
N PHE A 118 18.24 0.05 -6.99
CA PHE A 118 19.58 -0.39 -7.36
C PHE A 118 20.40 -0.65 -6.11
N SER A 119 21.06 -1.79 -6.06
CA SER A 119 22.00 -2.12 -4.99
C SER A 119 23.37 -2.44 -5.59
N ALA A 120 24.42 -1.85 -5.03
CA ALA A 120 25.80 -2.19 -5.33
C ALA A 120 26.42 -2.87 -4.11
N TYR A 121 26.99 -4.06 -4.32
CA TYR A 121 27.76 -4.80 -3.34
C TYR A 121 29.19 -4.92 -3.86
N GLY A 122 30.10 -4.16 -3.24
CA GLY A 122 31.45 -4.01 -3.76
C GLY A 122 31.45 -3.42 -5.18
N LYS A 123 31.90 -4.22 -6.16
CA LYS A 123 31.94 -3.81 -7.59
C LYS A 123 30.74 -4.27 -8.41
N THR A 124 29.82 -5.06 -7.83
CA THR A 124 28.67 -5.63 -8.55
C THR A 124 27.44 -4.76 -8.32
N VAL A 125 26.85 -4.27 -9.39
CA VAL A 125 25.59 -3.50 -9.36
C VAL A 125 24.47 -4.39 -9.86
N THR A 126 23.35 -4.43 -9.12
CA THR A 126 22.16 -5.18 -9.46
C THR A 126 20.91 -4.34 -9.30
N VAL A 127 19.91 -4.58 -10.13
CA VAL A 127 18.55 -4.05 -9.90
C VAL A 127 17.85 -5.03 -8.97
N SER A 128 17.79 -4.69 -7.69
CA SER A 128 17.29 -5.58 -6.65
C SER A 128 15.77 -5.67 -6.57
N GLY A 129 15.06 -4.65 -7.07
CA GLY A 129 13.59 -4.62 -7.06
C GLY A 129 13.01 -3.41 -7.76
N GLY A 130 11.71 -3.42 -7.90
CA GLY A 130 10.97 -2.30 -8.46
C GLY A 130 9.55 -2.64 -8.82
N TYR A 131 8.83 -1.64 -9.28
CA TYR A 131 7.50 -1.78 -9.89
C TYR A 131 7.21 -0.65 -10.87
N VAL A 132 6.27 -0.92 -11.76
CA VAL A 132 5.59 0.07 -12.60
C VAL A 132 4.10 -0.13 -12.42
N HIS A 133 3.39 0.93 -12.09
CA HIS A 133 1.94 0.96 -11.94
C HIS A 133 1.37 2.06 -12.82
N ALA A 134 0.37 1.72 -13.62
CA ALA A 134 -0.37 2.67 -14.44
C ALA A 134 -1.86 2.52 -14.16
N GLU A 135 -2.54 3.63 -13.93
CA GLU A 135 -3.98 3.68 -13.74
C GLU A 135 -4.62 4.81 -14.57
N PHE A 136 -5.85 4.59 -14.98
CA PHE A 136 -6.66 5.60 -15.65
C PHE A 136 -7.89 5.88 -14.79
N ARG A 137 -7.93 7.04 -14.14
CA ARG A 137 -8.96 7.40 -13.18
C ARG A 137 -10.03 8.25 -13.81
N TYR A 138 -11.27 7.81 -13.65
CA TYR A 138 -12.48 8.50 -14.07
C TYR A 138 -13.17 9.15 -12.87
N LEU A 139 -13.97 10.18 -13.13
CA LEU A 139 -14.76 10.91 -12.15
C LEU A 139 -13.90 11.53 -11.03
N LEU A 140 -12.70 11.97 -11.41
CA LEU A 140 -11.79 12.66 -10.50
C LEU A 140 -12.52 13.81 -9.80
N GLN A 141 -12.33 13.95 -8.48
CA GLN A 141 -12.97 14.91 -7.60
C GLN A 141 -14.47 14.70 -7.35
N HIS A 142 -15.12 13.72 -7.97
CA HIS A 142 -16.43 13.30 -7.53
C HIS A 142 -16.34 12.49 -6.21
N ALA A 143 -17.47 12.31 -5.53
CA ALA A 143 -17.51 11.47 -4.33
C ALA A 143 -17.15 10.01 -4.65
N PHE A 144 -17.42 9.57 -5.87
CA PHE A 144 -17.14 8.23 -6.38
C PHE A 144 -16.23 8.31 -7.60
N GLU A 145 -15.13 7.59 -7.57
CA GLU A 145 -14.15 7.50 -8.65
C GLU A 145 -13.94 6.02 -9.05
N VAL A 146 -13.68 5.77 -10.33
CA VAL A 146 -13.40 4.43 -10.87
C VAL A 146 -12.10 4.45 -11.65
N TYR A 147 -11.27 3.42 -11.48
CA TYR A 147 -10.00 3.32 -12.17
C TYR A 147 -9.59 1.89 -12.51
N PRO A 148 -9.51 1.53 -13.80
CA PRO A 148 -8.74 0.39 -14.25
C PRO A 148 -7.25 0.66 -14.05
N TYR A 149 -6.50 -0.41 -13.74
CA TYR A 149 -5.05 -0.32 -13.57
C TYR A 149 -4.33 -1.56 -14.06
N VAL A 150 -3.05 -1.39 -14.31
CA VAL A 150 -2.08 -2.46 -14.54
C VAL A 150 -0.82 -2.17 -13.73
N GLU A 151 -0.25 -3.22 -13.13
CA GLU A 151 0.92 -3.14 -12.30
C GLU A 151 1.85 -4.32 -12.57
N SER A 152 3.13 -4.02 -12.74
CA SER A 152 4.19 -5.01 -12.82
C SER A 152 5.18 -4.79 -11.69
N GLN A 153 5.59 -5.87 -11.01
CA GLN A 153 6.55 -5.81 -9.89
C GLN A 153 7.60 -6.91 -10.03
N TRP A 154 8.78 -6.66 -9.47
CA TRP A 154 9.85 -7.65 -9.28
C TRP A 154 10.61 -7.36 -8.00
N ALA A 155 11.12 -8.38 -7.34
CA ALA A 155 11.91 -8.27 -6.12
C ALA A 155 12.86 -9.48 -6.00
N GLY A 156 13.99 -9.38 -6.69
CA GLY A 156 14.99 -10.46 -6.77
C GLY A 156 15.52 -10.88 -5.40
N SER A 157 15.72 -9.92 -4.49
CA SER A 157 16.15 -10.19 -3.11
C SER A 157 15.20 -11.10 -2.30
N ARG A 158 13.97 -11.33 -2.79
CA ARG A 158 12.96 -12.19 -2.17
C ARG A 158 12.64 -13.43 -3.02
N GLY A 159 13.28 -13.59 -4.16
CA GLY A 159 12.95 -14.63 -5.13
C GLY A 159 11.67 -14.34 -5.93
N MET A 160 11.08 -13.12 -5.87
CA MET A 160 9.99 -12.75 -6.75
C MET A 160 10.54 -12.24 -8.08
N ASN A 161 10.54 -13.11 -9.10
CA ASN A 161 11.08 -12.76 -10.41
C ASN A 161 10.14 -11.81 -11.15
N PHE A 162 8.84 -12.03 -11.03
CA PHE A 162 7.84 -11.24 -11.73
C PHE A 162 6.45 -11.37 -11.09
N LYS A 163 5.73 -10.27 -11.01
CA LYS A 163 4.32 -10.19 -10.64
C LYS A 163 3.62 -9.23 -11.58
N LEU A 164 2.50 -9.64 -12.13
CA LEU A 164 1.59 -8.81 -12.92
C LEU A 164 0.22 -8.78 -12.23
N SER A 165 -0.29 -7.60 -12.00
CA SER A 165 -1.64 -7.39 -11.48
C SER A 165 -2.39 -6.46 -12.43
N THR A 166 -3.64 -6.79 -12.76
CA THR A 166 -4.53 -5.92 -13.54
C THR A 166 -5.93 -6.01 -12.99
N GLY A 167 -6.62 -4.89 -12.88
CA GLY A 167 -7.91 -4.87 -12.26
C GLY A 167 -8.70 -3.60 -12.44
N LEU A 168 -9.87 -3.59 -11.82
CA LEU A 168 -10.76 -2.45 -11.73
C LEU A 168 -11.02 -2.15 -10.26
N GLN A 169 -10.81 -0.92 -9.88
CA GLN A 169 -11.07 -0.43 -8.53
C GLN A 169 -12.05 0.75 -8.59
N SER A 170 -12.78 0.92 -7.51
CA SER A 170 -13.60 2.09 -7.24
C SER A 170 -13.29 2.61 -5.86
N ARG A 171 -13.22 3.92 -5.71
CA ARG A 171 -13.08 4.55 -4.40
C ARG A 171 -14.19 5.54 -4.13
N TYR A 172 -14.60 5.57 -2.87
CA TYR A 172 -15.60 6.49 -2.37
C TYR A 172 -14.98 7.42 -1.34
N ARG A 173 -15.23 8.72 -1.49
CA ARG A 173 -14.76 9.76 -0.59
C ARG A 173 -15.65 9.81 0.64
N LEU A 174 -15.11 9.37 1.78
CA LEU A 174 -15.81 9.36 3.07
C LEU A 174 -15.74 10.69 3.79
N VAL A 175 -14.59 11.38 3.70
CA VAL A 175 -14.36 12.69 4.33
C VAL A 175 -13.65 13.60 3.33
N HIS A 176 -14.08 14.84 3.27
CA HIS A 176 -13.43 15.90 2.51
C HIS A 176 -13.54 17.21 3.28
N SER A 177 -12.41 17.70 3.75
CA SER A 177 -12.27 19.02 4.36
C SER A 177 -10.92 19.61 3.98
N ASP A 178 -10.65 20.85 4.29
CA ASP A 178 -9.40 21.53 3.95
C ASP A 178 -8.16 20.82 4.53
N HIS A 179 -8.33 20.12 5.65
CA HIS A 179 -7.23 19.45 6.34
C HIS A 179 -7.33 17.92 6.33
N CYS A 180 -8.46 17.35 5.93
CA CYS A 180 -8.71 15.91 6.00
C CYS A 180 -9.33 15.38 4.71
N LEU A 181 -8.71 14.31 4.18
CA LEU A 181 -9.27 13.48 3.11
C LEU A 181 -9.31 12.03 3.57
N MET A 182 -10.41 11.34 3.31
CA MET A 182 -10.53 9.91 3.60
C MET A 182 -11.27 9.20 2.48
N PHE A 183 -10.71 8.08 2.04
CA PHE A 183 -11.28 7.26 0.99
C PHE A 183 -11.38 5.81 1.43
N ALA A 184 -12.49 5.16 1.06
CA ALA A 184 -12.62 3.71 1.02
C ALA A 184 -12.53 3.25 -0.43
N THR A 185 -11.72 2.23 -0.69
CA THR A 185 -11.56 1.63 -2.01
C THR A 185 -11.98 0.17 -2.00
N ALA A 186 -12.69 -0.25 -3.04
CA ALA A 186 -13.04 -1.64 -3.27
C ALA A 186 -12.79 -1.99 -4.74
N GLY A 187 -12.34 -3.21 -5.01
CA GLY A 187 -12.08 -3.65 -6.37
C GLY A 187 -11.81 -5.13 -6.49
N VAL A 188 -11.60 -5.54 -7.73
CA VAL A 188 -11.19 -6.90 -8.09
C VAL A 188 -10.04 -6.83 -9.07
N PHE A 189 -9.11 -7.79 -8.98
CA PHE A 189 -7.96 -7.84 -9.86
C PHE A 189 -7.53 -9.28 -10.12
N TYR A 190 -6.96 -9.48 -11.28
CA TYR A 190 -6.23 -10.69 -11.65
C TYR A 190 -4.77 -10.51 -11.29
N GLU A 191 -4.15 -11.52 -10.70
CA GLU A 191 -2.75 -11.53 -10.31
C GLU A 191 -2.06 -12.79 -10.86
N PHE A 192 -0.93 -12.58 -11.52
CA PHE A 192 0.02 -13.60 -11.93
C PHE A 192 1.34 -13.36 -11.21
N GLU A 193 1.90 -14.39 -10.59
CA GLU A 193 3.19 -14.32 -9.89
C GLU A 193 4.10 -15.47 -10.32
N LYS A 194 5.38 -15.15 -10.52
CA LYS A 194 6.48 -16.10 -10.73
C LYS A 194 7.52 -15.90 -9.64
N TRP A 195 7.76 -16.96 -8.87
CA TRP A 195 8.70 -16.99 -7.77
C TRP A 195 9.78 -18.02 -8.00
N GLU A 196 10.95 -17.81 -7.42
CA GLU A 196 12.05 -18.75 -7.33
C GLU A 196 12.07 -19.35 -5.93
N TYR A 197 12.23 -20.66 -5.82
CA TYR A 197 12.40 -21.33 -4.55
C TYR A 197 13.80 -21.04 -4.01
N PRO A 198 13.96 -20.55 -2.76
CA PRO A 198 15.28 -20.39 -2.13
C PRO A 198 16.04 -21.72 -2.01
N ASP A 199 15.31 -22.80 -1.71
CA ASP A 199 15.77 -24.17 -1.59
C ASP A 199 14.67 -25.09 -2.16
N PRO A 200 14.72 -25.46 -3.44
CA PRO A 200 13.68 -26.29 -4.03
C PRO A 200 13.72 -27.71 -3.42
N PRO A 201 12.57 -28.23 -2.91
CA PRO A 201 12.50 -29.61 -2.48
C PRO A 201 12.86 -30.59 -3.60
N ALA A 202 13.42 -31.74 -3.26
CA ALA A 202 13.77 -32.75 -4.24
C ALA A 202 12.56 -33.13 -5.12
N GLY A 203 12.72 -33.02 -6.45
CA GLY A 203 11.66 -33.28 -7.41
C GLY A 203 10.71 -32.10 -7.69
N VAL A 204 10.91 -30.94 -7.05
CA VAL A 204 10.15 -29.71 -7.32
C VAL A 204 11.00 -28.79 -8.21
N GLY A 205 10.37 -28.19 -9.23
CA GLY A 205 11.06 -27.22 -10.10
C GLY A 205 11.54 -25.98 -9.34
N ALA A 206 12.59 -25.34 -9.82
CA ALA A 206 13.16 -24.13 -9.22
C ALA A 206 12.19 -22.93 -9.15
N HIS A 207 11.07 -22.98 -9.85
CA HIS A 207 10.10 -21.90 -9.91
C HIS A 207 8.70 -22.33 -9.47
N ALA A 208 8.01 -21.44 -8.75
CA ALA A 208 6.60 -21.55 -8.42
C ALA A 208 5.80 -20.47 -9.16
N TYR A 209 4.62 -20.86 -9.62
CA TYR A 209 3.69 -19.96 -10.34
C TYR A 209 2.36 -19.89 -9.60
N SER A 210 1.77 -18.71 -9.55
CA SER A 210 0.43 -18.52 -9.04
C SER A 210 -0.39 -17.66 -10.00
N ARG A 211 -1.67 -18.02 -10.16
CA ARG A 211 -2.66 -17.25 -10.91
C ARG A 211 -3.92 -17.19 -10.08
N SER A 212 -4.43 -16.00 -9.83
CA SER A 212 -5.63 -15.86 -9.00
C SER A 212 -6.36 -14.56 -9.28
N ILE A 213 -7.68 -14.60 -9.10
CA ILE A 213 -8.51 -13.41 -8.97
C ILE A 213 -8.62 -13.10 -7.48
N LYS A 214 -8.42 -11.84 -7.11
CA LYS A 214 -8.48 -11.37 -5.72
C LYS A 214 -9.38 -10.14 -5.61
N SER A 215 -9.99 -9.98 -4.45
CA SER A 215 -10.60 -8.71 -4.04
C SER A 215 -9.56 -7.79 -3.45
N HIS A 216 -9.78 -6.50 -3.57
CA HIS A 216 -9.02 -5.43 -2.94
C HIS A 216 -9.97 -4.57 -2.13
N LEU A 217 -9.63 -4.34 -0.87
CA LEU A 217 -10.30 -3.37 -0.01
C LEU A 217 -9.22 -2.49 0.62
N SER A 218 -9.39 -1.19 0.59
CA SER A 218 -8.49 -0.27 1.30
C SER A 218 -9.22 0.87 1.97
N LEU A 219 -8.56 1.42 3.00
CA LEU A 219 -8.97 2.63 3.68
C LEU A 219 -7.76 3.55 3.74
N SER A 220 -7.87 4.72 3.13
CA SER A 220 -6.78 5.69 3.04
C SER A 220 -7.20 7.01 3.68
N PHE A 221 -6.29 7.60 4.44
CA PHE A 221 -6.51 8.84 5.15
C PHE A 221 -5.31 9.76 4.96
N LYS A 222 -5.59 11.02 4.63
CA LYS A 222 -4.63 12.11 4.56
C LYS A 222 -5.04 13.20 5.54
N HIS A 223 -4.06 13.72 6.28
CA HIS A 223 -4.26 14.84 7.20
C HIS A 223 -3.13 15.84 7.06
N SER A 224 -3.47 17.10 6.77
CA SER A 224 -2.54 18.22 6.77
C SER A 224 -2.54 18.87 8.15
N ILE A 225 -1.38 18.93 8.81
CA ILE A 225 -1.20 19.45 10.17
C ILE A 225 -0.44 20.76 10.06
N GLY A 226 -1.17 21.87 10.21
CA GLY A 226 -0.63 23.20 9.93
C GLY A 226 -0.23 23.34 8.46
N GLU A 227 0.78 24.15 8.18
CA GLU A 227 1.20 24.50 6.81
C GLU A 227 2.28 23.54 6.23
N HIS A 228 2.98 22.81 7.10
CA HIS A 228 4.18 22.07 6.72
C HIS A 228 4.06 20.55 6.83
N TRP A 229 3.23 20.03 7.73
CA TRP A 229 3.17 18.59 7.96
C TRP A 229 2.02 17.92 7.22
N GLU A 230 2.31 16.79 6.63
CA GLU A 230 1.34 15.93 5.98
C GLU A 230 1.49 14.50 6.49
N LEU A 231 0.40 13.93 6.95
CA LEU A 231 0.29 12.53 7.37
C LEU A 231 -0.63 11.78 6.40
N ILE A 232 -0.13 10.71 5.81
CA ILE A 232 -0.94 9.80 5.01
C ILE A 232 -0.87 8.41 5.64
N THR A 233 -2.01 7.76 5.81
CA THR A 233 -2.08 6.39 6.29
C THR A 233 -2.99 5.58 5.38
N THR A 234 -2.62 4.32 5.12
CA THR A 234 -3.42 3.42 4.32
C THR A 234 -3.39 2.03 4.93
N ALA A 235 -4.56 1.39 4.99
CA ALA A 235 -4.72 -0.01 5.33
C ALA A 235 -5.32 -0.73 4.13
N ILE A 236 -4.78 -1.91 3.77
CA ILE A 236 -5.20 -2.69 2.60
C ILE A 236 -5.46 -4.14 3.02
N HIS A 237 -6.50 -4.73 2.44
CA HIS A 237 -6.80 -6.14 2.48
C HIS A 237 -7.00 -6.67 1.05
N GLN A 238 -6.27 -7.73 0.70
CA GLN A 238 -6.43 -8.43 -0.58
C GLN A 238 -6.62 -9.92 -0.29
N ALA A 239 -7.60 -10.54 -0.91
CA ALA A 239 -7.88 -11.95 -0.68
C ALA A 239 -8.53 -12.62 -1.89
N LYS A 240 -8.36 -13.95 -1.98
CA LYS A 240 -9.16 -14.77 -2.89
C LYS A 240 -10.60 -14.87 -2.35
N PRO A 241 -11.64 -14.85 -3.23
CA PRO A 241 -13.04 -14.93 -2.79
C PRO A 241 -13.39 -16.20 -2.01
N ASP A 242 -12.73 -17.31 -2.30
CA ASP A 242 -12.94 -18.62 -1.67
C ASP A 242 -12.21 -18.80 -0.33
N SER A 243 -11.24 -17.92 -0.01
CA SER A 243 -10.36 -18.06 1.15
C SER A 243 -10.01 -16.73 1.81
N TYR A 244 -11.02 -15.91 2.07
CA TYR A 244 -10.95 -14.51 2.45
C TYR A 244 -10.03 -14.19 3.66
N LEU A 245 -9.83 -15.13 4.57
CA LEU A 245 -8.92 -14.99 5.73
C LEU A 245 -7.72 -15.95 5.68
N LYS A 246 -7.84 -17.09 4.95
CA LYS A 246 -6.79 -18.11 4.90
C LYS A 246 -5.71 -17.81 3.87
N SER A 247 -6.06 -17.15 2.77
CA SER A 247 -5.15 -16.72 1.70
C SER A 247 -5.31 -15.22 1.48
N ALA A 248 -5.08 -14.45 2.53
CA ALA A 248 -5.23 -13.00 2.53
C ALA A 248 -3.87 -12.30 2.66
N ARG A 249 -3.77 -11.13 2.04
CA ARG A 249 -2.71 -10.16 2.28
C ARG A 249 -3.29 -8.95 2.99
N PHE A 250 -2.67 -8.56 4.08
CA PHE A 250 -2.94 -7.34 4.80
C PHE A 250 -1.76 -6.39 4.62
N GLY A 251 -2.03 -5.12 4.47
CA GLY A 251 -1.01 -4.10 4.34
C GLY A 251 -1.35 -2.87 5.16
N GLY A 252 -0.34 -2.22 5.68
CA GLY A 252 -0.43 -0.91 6.32
C GLY A 252 0.72 -0.02 5.89
N ALA A 253 0.45 1.25 5.64
CA ALA A 253 1.46 2.25 5.35
C ALA A 253 1.18 3.54 6.12
N VAL A 254 2.26 4.17 6.59
CA VAL A 254 2.24 5.49 7.19
C VAL A 254 3.33 6.30 6.52
N ASP A 255 2.94 7.41 5.91
CA ASP A 255 3.85 8.41 5.34
C ASP A 255 3.71 9.70 6.15
N LEU A 256 4.83 10.22 6.64
CA LEU A 256 4.91 11.52 7.29
C LEU A 256 5.85 12.40 6.49
N ALA A 257 5.33 13.48 5.94
CA ALA A 257 6.11 14.46 5.18
C ALA A 257 6.17 15.79 5.90
N TYR A 258 7.31 16.46 5.78
CA TYR A 258 7.51 17.84 6.18
C TYR A 258 7.93 18.67 4.96
N HIS A 259 7.08 19.59 4.55
CA HIS A 259 7.31 20.48 3.41
C HIS A 259 8.16 21.68 3.86
N ILE A 260 9.40 21.73 3.37
CA ILE A 260 10.30 22.87 3.59
C ILE A 260 9.90 24.03 2.69
N THR A 261 9.54 23.70 1.45
CA THR A 261 8.98 24.62 0.44
C THR A 261 7.78 23.93 -0.24
N PRO A 262 7.00 24.62 -1.07
CA PRO A 262 5.94 23.96 -1.85
C PRO A 262 6.43 22.84 -2.78
N THR A 263 7.72 22.82 -3.13
CA THR A 263 8.31 21.85 -4.07
C THR A 263 9.27 20.86 -3.43
N ILE A 264 9.80 21.16 -2.24
CA ILE A 264 10.83 20.33 -1.58
C ILE A 264 10.39 20.02 -0.15
N GLY A 265 10.45 18.75 0.21
CA GLY A 265 10.19 18.25 1.55
C GLY A 265 11.10 17.09 1.92
N VAL A 266 10.93 16.61 3.13
CA VAL A 266 11.47 15.35 3.63
C VAL A 266 10.32 14.44 3.98
N ARG A 267 10.45 13.14 3.68
CA ARG A 267 9.42 12.14 3.93
C ARG A 267 10.00 10.95 4.67
N GLY A 268 9.30 10.52 5.72
CA GLY A 268 9.50 9.23 6.38
C GLY A 268 8.33 8.32 6.04
N THR A 269 8.61 7.07 5.66
CA THR A 269 7.61 6.07 5.32
C THR A 269 7.84 4.81 6.14
N TYR A 270 6.79 4.32 6.78
CA TYR A 270 6.74 2.98 7.37
C TYR A 270 5.71 2.15 6.65
N ARG A 271 6.10 0.95 6.21
CA ARG A 271 5.19 -0.02 5.56
C ARG A 271 5.28 -1.36 6.24
N ILE A 272 4.14 -1.97 6.42
CA ILE A 272 3.98 -3.31 6.97
C ILE A 272 3.06 -4.11 6.06
N ILE A 273 3.42 -5.37 5.78
CA ILE A 273 2.64 -6.24 4.91
C ILE A 273 2.63 -7.67 5.49
N TYR A 274 1.49 -8.37 5.41
CA TYR A 274 1.27 -9.75 5.89
C TYR A 274 0.61 -10.63 4.84
N ASP A 275 1.28 -11.72 4.46
CA ASP A 275 0.71 -12.77 3.61
C ASP A 275 0.45 -14.03 4.42
N THR A 276 -0.79 -14.40 4.58
CA THR A 276 -1.15 -15.61 5.34
C THR A 276 -0.67 -16.88 4.69
N ALA A 277 -0.51 -16.89 3.35
CA ALA A 277 -0.17 -18.07 2.54
C ALA A 277 0.79 -17.69 1.39
N PRO A 278 2.08 -17.43 1.67
CA PRO A 278 3.07 -17.14 0.64
C PRO A 278 3.26 -18.33 -0.29
N ILE A 279 3.52 -18.05 -1.58
CA ILE A 279 3.65 -19.07 -2.65
C ILE A 279 4.88 -19.95 -2.46
N VAL A 280 5.96 -19.37 -1.96
CA VAL A 280 7.21 -20.06 -1.63
C VAL A 280 7.48 -19.94 -0.13
N PRO A 281 8.29 -20.83 0.49
CA PRO A 281 8.56 -20.81 1.94
C PRO A 281 9.47 -19.65 2.33
N ILE A 282 8.93 -18.43 2.26
CA ILE A 282 9.56 -17.19 2.72
C ILE A 282 8.89 -16.68 3.99
N ARG A 283 9.53 -15.72 4.63
CA ARG A 283 8.95 -15.08 5.81
C ARG A 283 7.57 -14.49 5.48
N LYS A 284 6.62 -14.55 6.39
CA LYS A 284 5.26 -14.00 6.24
C LYS A 284 5.15 -12.52 6.59
N ASP A 285 6.03 -11.92 7.40
CA ASP A 285 6.06 -10.53 7.84
C ASP A 285 7.11 -9.70 7.09
N TYR A 286 6.74 -8.54 6.61
CA TYR A 286 7.62 -7.63 5.93
C TYR A 286 7.43 -6.18 6.37
N ASN A 287 8.49 -5.63 6.95
CA ASN A 287 8.52 -4.25 7.43
C ASN A 287 9.55 -3.45 6.63
N THR A 288 9.19 -2.26 6.23
CA THR A 288 10.10 -1.31 5.56
C THR A 288 10.01 0.04 6.24
N VAL A 289 11.14 0.60 6.58
CA VAL A 289 11.30 2.00 6.99
C VAL A 289 12.15 2.70 5.94
N GLU A 290 11.65 3.77 5.39
CA GLU A 290 12.36 4.57 4.38
C GLU A 290 12.29 6.04 4.81
N ALA A 291 13.37 6.77 4.59
CA ALA A 291 13.41 8.23 4.75
C ALA A 291 14.16 8.83 3.56
N GLY A 292 13.65 9.94 3.04
CA GLY A 292 14.23 10.54 1.85
C GLY A 292 13.67 11.92 1.58
N LEU A 293 14.09 12.48 0.43
CA LEU A 293 13.55 13.72 -0.08
C LEU A 293 12.21 13.48 -0.77
N ASP A 294 11.36 14.49 -0.75
CA ASP A 294 10.10 14.56 -1.52
C ASP A 294 10.16 15.82 -2.39
N ILE A 295 10.22 15.62 -3.71
CA ILE A 295 10.33 16.71 -4.68
C ILE A 295 9.07 16.68 -5.53
N SER A 296 8.23 17.73 -5.44
CA SER A 296 6.95 17.87 -6.14
C SER A 296 6.98 19.00 -7.16
N PHE A 297 6.26 18.86 -8.28
CA PHE A 297 6.16 19.89 -9.35
C PHE A 297 4.79 19.90 -10.03
#